data_7df04be94a3cbfed4697b5132590b12e
#
_entry.id   7df04be94a3cbfed4697b5132590b12e
#
_cell.length_a   1.000
_cell.length_b   1.000
_cell.length_c   1.000
_cell.angle_alpha   90.00
_cell.angle_beta   90.00
_cell.angle_gamma   90.00
#
_symmetry.space_group_name_H-M   'P 1'
#
loop_
_entity.id
_entity.type
_entity.pdbx_description
1 polymer ?
#
loop_
_entity_poly.entity_id
_entity_poly.type
_entity_poly.pdbx_seq_one_letter_code
_entity_poly.pdbx_strand_id
1 'polypeptide(L)'
;GCVFADMNDIMFSHVTTCESVATTFRGFTSRVASMLRCLGLDAGATGRNDILIGDRKVSGYAFYHIPIPGGTGALSRAIVHGTMLYDADLERMTAALTPSQTKLDAKGVKSVRSRVTTIRENHSIGLQDFKSFAVAEICDGGMVLTDADIEEINRIAAPYFEDRWIYGRQHGSGRHALPNPVRIEGAGEFVVDLQTSPGSPHVISNVDLKGDFFITGDLDATLLRRLQGVPLTRE
;
A
#
# COMPACT_ATOMS: atom_id res chain seq x y z
N GLY A 1 4.68 -3.79 -4.77
CA GLY A 1 4.74 -2.40 -5.17
C GLY A 1 5.71 -1.59 -4.35
N CYS A 2 5.98 -0.36 -4.78
CA CYS A 2 6.81 0.58 -4.03
C CYS A 2 5.96 1.77 -3.62
N VAL A 3 6.27 2.36 -2.47
CA VAL A 3 5.70 3.61 -1.99
C VAL A 3 6.84 4.62 -1.87
N PHE A 4 6.59 5.82 -2.35
CA PHE A 4 7.42 7.00 -2.06
C PHE A 4 6.57 7.92 -1.21
N ALA A 5 7.15 8.48 -0.17
CA ALA A 5 6.54 9.50 0.66
C ALA A 5 7.62 10.50 1.10
N ASP A 6 7.27 11.77 1.10
CA ASP A 6 8.08 12.83 1.68
C ASP A 6 7.24 13.73 2.61
N MET A 7 7.85 14.77 3.16
CA MET A 7 7.18 15.66 4.10
C MET A 7 6.08 16.54 3.47
N ASN A 8 5.99 16.56 2.15
CA ASN A 8 5.00 17.32 1.38
C ASN A 8 3.86 16.42 0.88
N ASP A 9 3.81 15.16 1.30
CA ASP A 9 2.69 14.26 1.02
C ASP A 9 1.63 14.32 2.13
N ILE A 10 0.41 13.98 1.77
CA ILE A 10 -0.69 13.85 2.72
C ILE A 10 -1.14 12.39 2.75
N MET A 11 -1.27 11.84 3.96
CA MET A 11 -1.75 10.49 4.18
C MET A 11 -3.23 10.51 4.51
N PHE A 12 -4.00 9.66 3.85
CA PHE A 12 -5.39 9.39 4.16
C PHE A 12 -5.54 7.95 4.63
N SER A 13 -6.20 7.76 5.76
CA SER A 13 -6.52 6.43 6.27
C SER A 13 -8.00 6.38 6.64
N HIS A 14 -8.71 5.40 6.13
CA HIS A 14 -10.09 5.12 6.46
C HIS A 14 -10.18 3.76 7.16
N VAL A 15 -10.51 3.78 8.45
CA VAL A 15 -10.67 2.58 9.27
C VAL A 15 -12.17 2.36 9.49
N THR A 16 -12.66 1.19 9.12
CA THR A 16 -14.09 0.87 9.23
C THR A 16 -14.33 -0.62 9.44
N THR A 17 -15.54 -0.98 9.79
CA THR A 17 -16.04 -2.35 9.63
C THR A 17 -16.30 -2.62 8.16
N CYS A 18 -16.06 -3.84 7.70
CA CYS A 18 -16.08 -4.18 6.30
C CYS A 18 -16.75 -5.54 6.07
N GLU A 19 -17.79 -5.55 5.25
CA GLU A 19 -18.40 -6.79 4.72
C GLU A 19 -17.80 -7.17 3.37
N SER A 20 -17.37 -6.17 2.58
CA SER A 20 -16.80 -6.36 1.25
C SER A 20 -15.64 -5.41 1.02
N VAL A 21 -14.45 -6.00 0.83
CA VAL A 21 -13.21 -5.29 0.47
C VAL A 21 -13.42 -4.38 -0.74
N ALA A 22 -14.00 -4.92 -1.81
CA ALA A 22 -14.18 -4.18 -3.05
C ALA A 22 -15.12 -2.98 -2.90
N THR A 23 -16.18 -3.11 -2.11
CA THR A 23 -17.14 -2.03 -1.88
C THR A 23 -16.55 -0.95 -0.99
N THR A 24 -15.90 -1.33 0.11
CA THR A 24 -15.24 -0.40 1.05
C THR A 24 -14.15 0.40 0.33
N PHE A 25 -13.31 -0.28 -0.43
CA PHE A 25 -12.21 0.34 -1.16
C PHE A 25 -12.71 1.34 -2.21
N ARG A 26 -13.67 0.93 -3.05
CA ARG A 26 -14.26 1.80 -4.07
C ARG A 26 -15.01 2.97 -3.46
N GLY A 27 -15.74 2.75 -2.38
CA GLY A 27 -16.47 3.82 -1.68
C GLY A 27 -15.53 4.92 -1.20
N PHE A 28 -14.43 4.55 -0.55
CA PHE A 28 -13.47 5.53 -0.04
C PHE A 28 -12.71 6.24 -1.16
N THR A 29 -12.18 5.52 -2.15
CA THR A 29 -11.44 6.14 -3.27
C THR A 29 -12.34 7.05 -4.12
N SER A 30 -13.62 6.70 -4.29
CA SER A 30 -14.60 7.57 -4.97
C SER A 30 -14.89 8.83 -4.17
N ARG A 31 -14.96 8.76 -2.83
CA ARG A 31 -15.14 9.93 -1.95
C ARG A 31 -13.96 10.90 -2.07
N VAL A 32 -12.72 10.38 -2.04
CA VAL A 32 -11.53 11.22 -2.22
C VAL A 32 -11.47 11.84 -3.62
N ALA A 33 -11.79 11.08 -4.67
CA ALA A 33 -11.89 11.65 -6.02
C ALA A 33 -12.98 12.73 -6.12
N SER A 34 -14.12 12.55 -5.43
CA SER A 34 -15.19 13.56 -5.35
C SER A 34 -14.73 14.83 -4.65
N MET A 35 -14.02 14.69 -3.53
CA MET A 35 -13.40 15.83 -2.83
C MET A 35 -12.49 16.64 -3.76
N LEU A 36 -11.64 15.99 -4.55
CA LEU A 36 -10.78 16.70 -5.50
C LEU A 36 -11.59 17.40 -6.61
N ARG A 37 -12.71 16.82 -7.05
CA ARG A 37 -13.62 17.50 -8.00
C ARG A 37 -14.31 18.73 -7.39
N CYS A 38 -14.66 18.68 -6.09
CA CYS A 38 -15.17 19.87 -5.39
C CYS A 38 -14.11 20.99 -5.31
N LEU A 39 -12.82 20.64 -5.35
CA LEU A 39 -11.73 21.61 -5.48
C LEU A 39 -11.56 22.14 -6.92
N GLY A 40 -12.35 21.65 -7.88
CA GLY A 40 -12.28 22.07 -9.29
C GLY A 40 -11.28 21.24 -10.13
N LEU A 41 -10.72 20.15 -9.60
CA LEU A 41 -9.80 19.28 -10.31
C LEU A 41 -10.55 18.21 -11.12
N ASP A 42 -10.06 17.89 -12.33
CA ASP A 42 -10.57 16.77 -13.12
C ASP A 42 -10.08 15.43 -12.56
N ALA A 43 -10.68 15.02 -11.44
CA ALA A 43 -10.22 13.87 -10.68
C ALA A 43 -11.14 12.65 -10.83
N GLY A 44 -10.51 11.48 -11.03
CA GLY A 44 -11.20 10.19 -11.15
C GLY A 44 -10.47 9.07 -10.42
N ALA A 45 -11.24 8.16 -9.78
CA ALA A 45 -10.70 6.92 -9.25
C ALA A 45 -10.61 5.89 -10.38
N THR A 46 -9.45 5.25 -10.51
CA THR A 46 -9.30 4.11 -11.43
C THR A 46 -9.98 2.87 -10.83
N GLY A 47 -10.31 1.89 -11.66
CA GLY A 47 -10.87 0.62 -11.19
C GLY A 47 -9.90 -0.23 -10.33
N ARG A 48 -8.66 0.22 -10.14
CA ARG A 48 -7.64 -0.42 -9.29
C ARG A 48 -7.43 0.38 -8.01
N ASN A 49 -6.31 1.06 -7.89
CA ASN A 49 -5.88 1.70 -6.64
C ASN A 49 -5.33 3.12 -6.81
N ASP A 50 -5.50 3.73 -7.97
CA ASP A 50 -4.99 5.05 -8.25
C ASP A 50 -6.14 6.07 -8.34
N ILE A 51 -5.89 7.30 -7.90
CA ILE A 51 -6.68 8.48 -8.27
C ILE A 51 -5.84 9.31 -9.22
N LEU A 52 -6.46 9.73 -10.30
CA LEU A 52 -5.84 10.54 -11.35
C LEU A 52 -6.42 11.96 -11.33
N ILE A 53 -5.63 12.93 -11.78
CA ILE A 53 -6.07 14.23 -12.28
C ILE A 53 -5.76 14.21 -13.78
N GLY A 54 -6.81 14.27 -14.61
CA GLY A 54 -6.68 13.94 -16.02
C GLY A 54 -6.19 12.50 -16.20
N ASP A 55 -5.03 12.33 -16.82
CA ASP A 55 -4.38 11.03 -17.07
C ASP A 55 -3.23 10.71 -16.11
N ARG A 56 -2.88 11.63 -15.18
CA ARG A 56 -1.74 11.50 -14.28
C ARG A 56 -2.16 11.17 -12.85
N LYS A 57 -1.45 10.20 -12.25
CA LYS A 57 -1.70 9.75 -10.89
C LYS A 57 -1.30 10.84 -9.88
N VAL A 58 -2.24 11.17 -8.98
CA VAL A 58 -2.03 12.07 -7.83
C VAL A 58 -2.04 11.33 -6.51
N SER A 59 -2.67 10.16 -6.44
CA SER A 59 -2.77 9.36 -5.21
C SER A 59 -2.81 7.87 -5.49
N GLY A 60 -2.27 7.08 -4.58
CA GLY A 60 -2.30 5.61 -4.63
C GLY A 60 -2.76 5.04 -3.31
N TYR A 61 -3.57 3.97 -3.37
CA TYR A 61 -4.21 3.37 -2.21
C TYR A 61 -3.84 1.91 -2.05
N ALA A 62 -3.76 1.49 -0.78
CA ALA A 62 -3.66 0.10 -0.36
C ALA A 62 -4.82 -0.22 0.60
N PHE A 63 -5.10 -1.50 0.75
CA PHE A 63 -6.13 -2.02 1.63
C PHE A 63 -5.53 -3.07 2.56
N TYR A 64 -5.91 -3.02 3.82
CA TYR A 64 -5.58 -4.05 4.79
C TYR A 64 -6.85 -4.52 5.50
N HIS A 65 -7.05 -5.83 5.53
CA HIS A 65 -8.21 -6.48 6.09
C HIS A 65 -7.82 -7.26 7.33
N ILE A 66 -8.51 -7.00 8.44
CA ILE A 66 -8.25 -7.65 9.73
C ILE A 66 -9.49 -8.46 10.12
N PRO A 67 -9.43 -9.80 10.08
CA PRO A 67 -10.51 -10.64 10.60
C PRO A 67 -10.74 -10.35 12.07
N ILE A 68 -12.00 -10.33 12.51
CA ILE A 68 -12.34 -10.22 13.93
C ILE A 68 -12.34 -11.64 14.51
N PRO A 69 -11.48 -11.98 15.49
CA PRO A 69 -11.44 -13.29 16.09
C PRO A 69 -12.78 -13.63 16.76
N GLY A 70 -13.33 -14.83 16.50
CA GLY A 70 -14.59 -15.30 17.09
C GLY A 70 -15.87 -14.73 16.49
N GLY A 71 -15.77 -13.89 15.46
CA GLY A 71 -16.93 -13.37 14.73
C GLY A 71 -17.59 -14.47 13.89
N THR A 72 -18.85 -14.77 14.16
CA THR A 72 -19.67 -15.63 13.30
C THR A 72 -20.06 -14.85 12.06
N GLY A 73 -19.26 -14.94 11.00
CA GLY A 73 -19.56 -14.39 9.66
C GLY A 73 -19.36 -12.87 9.52
N ALA A 74 -19.03 -12.46 8.37
CA ALA A 74 -19.23 -11.20 7.69
C ALA A 74 -18.54 -9.92 8.22
N LEU A 75 -18.43 -9.62 9.50
CA LEU A 75 -17.83 -8.36 9.95
C LEU A 75 -16.35 -8.51 10.25
N SER A 76 -15.57 -7.75 9.52
CA SER A 76 -14.13 -7.60 9.71
C SER A 76 -13.79 -6.11 9.82
N ARG A 77 -12.59 -5.79 10.27
CA ARG A 77 -12.05 -4.42 10.19
C ARG A 77 -11.25 -4.26 8.91
N ALA A 78 -11.34 -3.08 8.34
CA ALA A 78 -10.58 -2.73 7.15
C ALA A 78 -9.89 -1.39 7.34
N ILE A 79 -8.69 -1.27 6.78
CA ILE A 79 -7.98 -0.02 6.63
C ILE A 79 -7.78 0.21 5.14
N VAL A 80 -8.33 1.28 4.61
CA VAL A 80 -7.96 1.81 3.29
C VAL A 80 -7.00 2.96 3.52
N HIS A 81 -5.78 2.84 3.04
CA HIS A 81 -4.73 3.82 3.26
C HIS A 81 -4.16 4.29 1.93
N GLY A 82 -3.91 5.58 1.80
CA GLY A 82 -3.34 6.15 0.59
C GLY A 82 -2.45 7.34 0.84
N THR A 83 -1.57 7.58 -0.12
CA THR A 83 -0.70 8.76 -0.18
C THR A 83 -1.23 9.71 -1.25
N MET A 84 -1.37 10.99 -0.91
CA MET A 84 -1.71 12.06 -1.83
C MET A 84 -0.47 12.90 -2.08
N LEU A 85 -0.03 12.97 -3.33
CA LEU A 85 1.08 13.80 -3.76
C LEU A 85 0.64 15.27 -3.74
N TYR A 86 0.80 15.96 -2.59
CA TYR A 86 0.41 17.36 -2.48
C TYR A 86 1.44 18.26 -3.18
N ASP A 87 2.69 18.20 -2.77
CA ASP A 87 3.83 18.97 -3.32
C ASP A 87 5.12 18.12 -3.28
N ALA A 88 4.97 16.81 -3.58
CA ALA A 88 6.05 15.85 -3.53
C ALA A 88 7.19 16.20 -4.47
N ASP A 89 8.43 15.93 -4.07
CA ASP A 89 9.61 16.03 -4.92
C ASP A 89 9.60 14.90 -5.97
N LEU A 90 9.00 15.19 -7.13
CA LEU A 90 8.84 14.19 -8.20
C LEU A 90 10.17 13.81 -8.87
N GLU A 91 11.20 14.63 -8.77
CA GLU A 91 12.54 14.28 -9.27
C GLU A 91 13.18 13.24 -8.35
N ARG A 92 13.16 13.49 -7.05
CA ARG A 92 13.61 12.55 -6.03
C ARG A 92 12.81 11.25 -6.06
N MET A 93 11.48 11.33 -6.22
CA MET A 93 10.62 10.16 -6.42
C MET A 93 11.07 9.32 -7.63
N THR A 94 11.32 9.98 -8.76
CA THR A 94 11.74 9.30 -10.00
C THR A 94 13.11 8.65 -9.84
N ALA A 95 14.03 9.29 -9.13
CA ALA A 95 15.36 8.74 -8.85
C ALA A 95 15.31 7.52 -7.89
N ALA A 96 14.38 7.53 -6.93
CA ALA A 96 14.23 6.45 -5.95
C ALA A 96 13.46 5.24 -6.49
N LEU A 97 12.49 5.47 -7.37
CA LEU A 97 11.64 4.42 -7.93
C LEU A 97 12.20 3.93 -9.27
N THR A 98 12.66 2.70 -9.31
CA THR A 98 13.17 2.03 -10.53
C THR A 98 12.23 0.89 -10.95
N PRO A 99 11.04 1.19 -11.51
CA PRO A 99 10.15 0.14 -11.99
C PRO A 99 10.78 -0.55 -13.21
N SER A 100 10.49 -1.85 -13.39
CA SER A 100 10.90 -2.56 -14.59
C SER A 100 10.28 -1.92 -15.84
N GLN A 101 10.99 -1.96 -16.98
CA GLN A 101 10.48 -1.45 -18.26
C GLN A 101 9.13 -2.08 -18.62
N THR A 102 9.00 -3.38 -18.40
CA THR A 102 7.74 -4.13 -18.60
C THR A 102 6.57 -3.53 -17.84
N LYS A 103 6.81 -3.01 -16.62
CA LYS A 103 5.76 -2.38 -15.79
C LYS A 103 5.37 -1.00 -16.33
N LEU A 104 6.30 -0.25 -16.88
CA LEU A 104 6.03 1.03 -17.55
C LEU A 104 5.25 0.80 -18.85
N ASP A 105 5.69 -0.15 -19.68
CA ASP A 105 5.05 -0.51 -20.94
C ASP A 105 3.60 -1.00 -20.75
N ALA A 106 3.37 -1.84 -19.72
CA ALA A 106 2.04 -2.33 -19.37
C ALA A 106 1.06 -1.21 -18.95
N LYS A 107 1.58 -0.03 -18.60
CA LYS A 107 0.80 1.16 -18.24
C LYS A 107 0.81 2.24 -19.32
N GLY A 108 1.47 1.98 -20.45
CA GLY A 108 1.56 2.90 -21.59
C GLY A 108 2.33 4.20 -21.29
N VAL A 109 3.23 4.20 -20.29
CA VAL A 109 3.97 5.41 -19.87
C VAL A 109 5.46 5.26 -20.08
N LYS A 110 6.12 6.36 -20.48
CA LYS A 110 7.56 6.38 -20.76
C LYS A 110 8.43 6.45 -19.51
N SER A 111 7.91 7.00 -18.42
CA SER A 111 8.65 7.17 -17.17
C SER A 111 7.71 7.31 -15.95
N VAL A 112 8.24 7.16 -14.75
CA VAL A 112 7.51 7.45 -13.50
C VAL A 112 7.06 8.91 -13.49
N ARG A 113 7.94 9.85 -13.87
CA ARG A 113 7.64 11.29 -13.89
C ARG A 113 6.46 11.65 -14.79
N SER A 114 6.37 11.05 -15.97
CA SER A 114 5.28 11.33 -16.91
C SER A 114 3.92 10.79 -16.42
N ARG A 115 3.94 9.86 -15.48
CA ARG A 115 2.73 9.20 -14.96
C ARG A 115 2.11 9.91 -13.76
N VAL A 116 2.88 10.71 -13.03
CA VAL A 116 2.47 11.30 -11.76
C VAL A 116 2.30 12.80 -11.85
N THR A 117 1.48 13.36 -10.95
CA THR A 117 1.30 14.80 -10.76
C THR A 117 1.07 15.09 -9.29
N THR A 118 1.15 16.35 -8.89
CA THR A 118 0.86 16.80 -7.52
C THR A 118 -0.36 17.71 -7.49
N ILE A 119 -0.94 17.93 -6.31
CA ILE A 119 -1.99 18.92 -6.13
C ILE A 119 -1.46 20.31 -6.52
N ARG A 120 -0.23 20.65 -6.10
CA ARG A 120 0.39 21.96 -6.37
C ARG A 120 0.64 22.24 -7.84
N GLU A 121 0.90 21.24 -8.66
CA GLU A 121 0.99 21.42 -10.12
C GLU A 121 -0.35 21.80 -10.76
N ASN A 122 -1.48 21.44 -10.13
CA ASN A 122 -2.82 21.60 -10.69
C ASN A 122 -3.67 22.66 -9.99
N HIS A 123 -3.29 23.07 -8.76
CA HIS A 123 -4.06 24.03 -7.97
C HIS A 123 -3.16 24.81 -7.00
N SER A 124 -3.48 26.10 -6.78
CA SER A 124 -2.67 27.01 -5.95
C SER A 124 -2.98 26.95 -4.44
N ILE A 125 -3.91 26.09 -3.99
CA ILE A 125 -4.30 26.00 -2.58
C ILE A 125 -3.11 25.74 -1.67
N GLY A 126 -3.04 26.40 -0.51
CA GLY A 126 -2.02 26.15 0.50
C GLY A 126 -2.21 24.82 1.23
N LEU A 127 -1.14 24.26 1.80
CA LEU A 127 -1.19 22.92 2.44
C LEU A 127 -2.22 22.88 3.59
N GLN A 128 -2.26 23.88 4.44
CA GLN A 128 -3.20 23.91 5.56
C GLN A 128 -4.63 24.09 5.09
N ASP A 129 -4.85 24.94 4.10
CA ASP A 129 -6.18 25.13 3.50
C ASP A 129 -6.66 23.86 2.81
N PHE A 130 -5.77 23.14 2.11
CA PHE A 130 -6.10 21.84 1.52
C PHE A 130 -6.45 20.80 2.59
N LYS A 131 -5.70 20.74 3.69
CA LYS A 131 -6.04 19.84 4.81
C LYS A 131 -7.41 20.17 5.42
N SER A 132 -7.67 21.45 5.68
CA SER A 132 -8.96 21.90 6.23
C SER A 132 -10.11 21.60 5.28
N PHE A 133 -9.93 21.85 3.99
CA PHE A 133 -10.88 21.51 2.94
C PHE A 133 -11.14 20.00 2.89
N ALA A 134 -10.07 19.17 2.88
CA ALA A 134 -10.21 17.72 2.83
C ALA A 134 -10.95 17.16 4.06
N VAL A 135 -10.70 17.71 5.25
CA VAL A 135 -11.45 17.35 6.46
C VAL A 135 -12.92 17.72 6.32
N ALA A 136 -13.24 18.92 5.84
CA ALA A 136 -14.62 19.36 5.66
C ALA A 136 -15.41 18.50 4.65
N GLU A 137 -14.73 18.01 3.60
CA GLU A 137 -15.38 17.22 2.54
C GLU A 137 -15.49 15.71 2.87
N ILE A 138 -14.57 15.17 3.70
CA ILE A 138 -14.50 13.73 3.96
C ILE A 138 -15.03 13.35 5.34
N CYS A 139 -14.88 14.22 6.35
CA CYS A 139 -15.19 13.92 7.74
C CYS A 139 -16.50 14.56 8.18
N ASP A 140 -17.35 13.77 8.85
CA ASP A 140 -18.61 14.25 9.42
C ASP A 140 -18.42 14.82 10.84
N GLY A 141 -17.23 14.69 11.42
CA GLY A 141 -16.88 15.16 12.75
C GLY A 141 -15.42 14.91 13.09
N GLY A 142 -15.04 15.20 14.33
CA GLY A 142 -13.69 15.01 14.84
C GLY A 142 -13.67 14.42 16.24
N MET A 143 -12.53 13.82 16.59
CA MET A 143 -12.24 13.31 17.91
C MET A 143 -10.93 13.92 18.41
N VAL A 144 -10.91 14.33 19.66
CA VAL A 144 -9.68 14.79 20.33
C VAL A 144 -9.08 13.58 21.06
N LEU A 145 -7.84 13.25 20.75
CA LEU A 145 -7.12 12.21 21.45
C LEU A 145 -6.75 12.67 22.86
N THR A 146 -6.94 11.78 23.83
CA THR A 146 -6.46 11.98 25.21
C THR A 146 -4.99 11.63 25.33
N ASP A 147 -4.33 12.03 26.44
CA ASP A 147 -2.94 11.62 26.72
C ASP A 147 -2.80 10.08 26.76
N ALA A 148 -3.79 9.38 27.33
CA ALA A 148 -3.80 7.91 27.35
C ALA A 148 -3.88 7.31 25.93
N ASP A 149 -4.65 7.91 25.02
CA ASP A 149 -4.69 7.49 23.61
C ASP A 149 -3.32 7.68 22.94
N ILE A 150 -2.65 8.83 23.24
CA ILE A 150 -1.33 9.13 22.70
C ILE A 150 -0.28 8.12 23.23
N GLU A 151 -0.32 7.80 24.53
CA GLU A 151 0.58 6.79 25.11
C GLU A 151 0.37 5.42 24.47
N GLU A 152 -0.87 4.99 24.27
CA GLU A 152 -1.18 3.72 23.63
C GLU A 152 -0.77 3.69 22.15
N ILE A 153 -0.99 4.78 21.41
CA ILE A 153 -0.50 4.93 20.02
C ILE A 153 1.02 4.77 19.97
N ASN A 154 1.76 5.45 20.86
CA ASN A 154 3.20 5.37 20.92
C ASN A 154 3.69 3.95 21.25
N ARG A 155 3.00 3.26 22.18
CA ARG A 155 3.31 1.86 22.52
C ARG A 155 3.14 0.93 21.30
N ILE A 156 2.04 1.11 20.55
CA ILE A 156 1.75 0.33 19.34
C ILE A 156 2.75 0.67 18.22
N ALA A 157 3.16 1.94 18.12
CA ALA A 157 4.07 2.40 17.09
C ALA A 157 5.53 1.96 17.30
N ALA A 158 5.96 1.74 18.55
CA ALA A 158 7.36 1.48 18.89
C ALA A 158 8.03 0.38 18.03
N PRO A 159 7.42 -0.80 17.76
CA PRO A 159 8.05 -1.82 16.94
C PRO A 159 8.30 -1.40 15.47
N TYR A 160 7.56 -0.41 14.98
CA TYR A 160 7.72 0.08 13.60
C TYR A 160 8.91 1.03 13.41
N PHE A 161 9.53 1.48 14.50
CA PHE A 161 10.77 2.25 14.49
C PHE A 161 12.03 1.39 14.66
N GLU A 162 11.87 0.09 14.85
CA GLU A 162 13.02 -0.82 14.99
C GLU A 162 13.64 -1.11 13.62
N ASP A 163 14.98 -1.25 13.60
CA ASP A 163 15.74 -1.56 12.38
C ASP A 163 15.23 -2.81 11.65
N ARG A 164 14.80 -3.81 12.40
CA ARG A 164 14.21 -5.04 11.82
C ARG A 164 12.94 -4.77 11.03
N TRP A 165 12.17 -3.72 11.38
CA TRP A 165 10.99 -3.31 10.62
C TRP A 165 11.38 -2.45 9.43
N ILE A 166 12.23 -1.43 9.65
CA ILE A 166 12.62 -0.43 8.65
C ILE A 166 13.41 -1.08 7.51
N TYR A 167 14.39 -1.92 7.85
CA TYR A 167 15.28 -2.55 6.86
C TYR A 167 14.88 -4.00 6.53
N GLY A 168 13.82 -4.51 7.14
CA GLY A 168 13.37 -5.88 7.00
C GLY A 168 14.29 -6.88 7.72
N ARG A 169 14.02 -8.15 7.52
CA ARG A 169 14.96 -9.19 7.94
C ARG A 169 16.21 -9.02 7.08
N GLN A 170 17.34 -8.69 7.71
CA GLN A 170 18.64 -8.79 7.03
C GLN A 170 18.79 -10.26 6.64
N HIS A 171 18.53 -10.58 5.38
CA HIS A 171 18.93 -11.85 4.83
C HIS A 171 20.44 -11.89 5.01
N GLY A 172 20.92 -12.96 5.68
CA GLY A 172 22.32 -13.12 6.05
C GLY A 172 23.24 -12.70 4.91
N SER A 173 24.41 -12.22 5.22
CA SER A 173 25.43 -11.46 4.49
C SER A 173 25.85 -11.92 3.07
N GLY A 174 24.94 -12.56 2.32
CA GLY A 174 25.06 -12.83 0.90
C GLY A 174 24.07 -11.93 0.15
N ARG A 175 24.57 -11.11 -0.77
CA ARG A 175 23.75 -10.51 -1.83
C ARG A 175 23.25 -11.65 -2.73
N HIS A 176 22.26 -12.41 -2.26
CA HIS A 176 21.52 -13.27 -3.17
C HIS A 176 20.70 -12.33 -4.06
N ALA A 177 20.95 -12.40 -5.35
CA ALA A 177 20.08 -11.74 -6.32
C ALA A 177 18.64 -12.20 -6.00
N LEU A 178 17.74 -11.23 -5.86
CA LEU A 178 16.32 -11.56 -5.67
C LEU A 178 15.91 -12.47 -6.82
N PRO A 179 15.14 -13.54 -6.57
CA PRO A 179 14.61 -14.37 -7.62
C PRO A 179 13.89 -13.54 -8.66
N ASN A 180 13.94 -13.96 -9.92
CA ASN A 180 13.19 -13.27 -10.97
C ASN A 180 11.71 -13.28 -10.63
N PRO A 181 11.01 -12.13 -10.78
CA PRO A 181 9.60 -12.07 -10.50
C PRO A 181 8.81 -12.97 -11.47
N VAL A 182 7.84 -13.68 -10.92
CA VAL A 182 6.87 -14.47 -11.69
C VAL A 182 5.60 -13.64 -11.84
N ARG A 183 5.19 -13.42 -13.08
CA ARG A 183 3.94 -12.74 -13.40
C ARG A 183 2.82 -13.75 -13.62
N ILE A 184 1.72 -13.59 -12.89
CA ILE A 184 0.49 -14.34 -13.06
C ILE A 184 -0.57 -13.39 -13.58
N GLU A 185 -1.09 -13.67 -14.77
CA GLU A 185 -2.11 -12.83 -15.40
C GLU A 185 -3.38 -12.74 -14.53
N GLY A 186 -3.89 -11.54 -14.35
CA GLY A 186 -5.03 -11.27 -13.48
C GLY A 186 -4.75 -11.25 -11.97
N ALA A 187 -3.59 -11.77 -11.51
CA ALA A 187 -3.23 -11.84 -10.09
C ALA A 187 -2.14 -10.85 -9.68
N GLY A 188 -1.09 -10.69 -10.49
CA GLY A 188 -0.01 -9.76 -10.19
C GLY A 188 1.39 -10.28 -10.50
N GLU A 189 2.39 -9.62 -9.92
CA GLU A 189 3.80 -9.98 -10.02
C GLU A 189 4.30 -10.40 -8.64
N PHE A 190 4.97 -11.55 -8.58
CA PHE A 190 5.38 -12.21 -7.34
C PHE A 190 6.87 -12.49 -7.35
N VAL A 191 7.54 -12.17 -6.26
CA VAL A 191 8.89 -12.61 -5.92
C VAL A 191 8.76 -13.55 -4.73
N VAL A 192 9.13 -14.81 -4.91
CA VAL A 192 9.06 -15.82 -3.85
C VAL A 192 10.48 -16.08 -3.34
N ASP A 193 10.71 -15.82 -2.06
CA ASP A 193 11.96 -16.12 -1.39
C ASP A 193 11.75 -17.31 -0.46
N LEU A 194 12.46 -18.41 -0.76
CA LEU A 194 12.37 -19.66 -0.03
C LEU A 194 13.63 -19.86 0.81
N GLN A 195 13.44 -20.13 2.09
CA GLN A 195 14.51 -20.54 2.99
C GLN A 195 14.33 -22.02 3.31
N THR A 196 15.44 -22.77 3.34
CA THR A 196 15.44 -24.18 3.69
C THR A 196 16.04 -24.44 5.06
N SER A 197 15.71 -25.56 5.68
CA SER A 197 16.19 -25.91 7.01
C SER A 197 17.68 -26.21 6.99
N PRO A 198 18.46 -25.72 7.99
CA PRO A 198 19.84 -26.12 8.16
C PRO A 198 19.95 -27.66 8.26
N GLY A 199 20.80 -28.29 7.46
CA GLY A 199 20.96 -29.74 7.42
C GLY A 199 19.91 -30.52 6.63
N SER A 200 18.86 -29.83 6.12
CA SER A 200 17.85 -30.43 5.26
C SER A 200 17.50 -29.46 4.13
N PRO A 201 18.38 -29.31 3.11
CA PRO A 201 18.24 -28.28 2.08
C PRO A 201 16.99 -28.47 1.17
N HIS A 202 16.29 -29.57 1.34
CA HIS A 202 15.07 -29.87 0.59
C HIS A 202 13.78 -29.65 1.39
N VAL A 203 13.88 -29.09 2.62
CA VAL A 203 12.70 -28.82 3.45
C VAL A 203 12.56 -27.30 3.65
N ILE A 204 11.41 -26.77 3.31
CA ILE A 204 11.10 -25.34 3.45
C ILE A 204 11.03 -24.97 4.94
N SER A 205 11.86 -24.04 5.39
CA SER A 205 11.81 -23.48 6.74
C SER A 205 11.03 -22.18 6.80
N ASN A 206 11.06 -21.38 5.73
CA ASN A 206 10.31 -20.15 5.64
C ASN A 206 10.02 -19.79 4.17
N VAL A 207 8.91 -19.08 3.96
CA VAL A 207 8.52 -18.51 2.67
C VAL A 207 8.23 -17.04 2.86
N ASP A 208 8.85 -16.19 2.05
CA ASP A 208 8.53 -14.76 1.98
C ASP A 208 8.02 -14.44 0.56
N LEU A 209 6.89 -13.75 0.51
CA LEU A 209 6.25 -13.40 -0.75
C LEU A 209 6.19 -11.88 -0.88
N LYS A 210 6.84 -11.36 -1.91
CA LYS A 210 6.89 -9.93 -2.24
C LYS A 210 6.35 -9.70 -3.64
N GLY A 211 5.85 -8.50 -3.91
CA GLY A 211 5.42 -8.18 -5.27
C GLY A 211 4.35 -7.12 -5.37
N ASP A 212 3.67 -7.12 -6.52
CA ASP A 212 2.61 -6.18 -6.85
C ASP A 212 1.28 -6.95 -7.00
N PHE A 213 0.69 -7.30 -5.86
CA PHE A 213 -0.54 -8.08 -5.78
C PHE A 213 -1.40 -7.60 -4.61
N PHE A 214 -2.68 -7.94 -4.62
CA PHE A 214 -3.61 -7.72 -3.52
C PHE A 214 -3.98 -9.05 -2.86
N ILE A 215 -3.95 -9.07 -1.53
CA ILE A 215 -4.37 -10.21 -0.73
C ILE A 215 -5.75 -9.89 -0.15
N THR A 216 -6.71 -10.76 -0.38
CA THR A 216 -8.08 -10.62 0.12
C THR A 216 -8.40 -11.51 1.32
N GLY A 217 -7.40 -12.18 1.88
CA GLY A 217 -7.53 -13.09 3.03
C GLY A 217 -6.24 -13.15 3.85
N ASP A 218 -6.21 -14.06 4.82
CA ASP A 218 -5.01 -14.32 5.62
C ASP A 218 -4.06 -15.26 4.85
N LEU A 219 -3.12 -14.66 4.12
CA LEU A 219 -2.13 -15.38 3.34
C LEU A 219 -1.22 -16.23 4.24
N ASP A 220 -0.86 -15.73 5.41
CA ASP A 220 0.05 -16.42 6.33
C ASP A 220 -0.58 -17.72 6.83
N ALA A 221 -1.80 -17.67 7.34
CA ALA A 221 -2.50 -18.86 7.83
C ALA A 221 -2.92 -19.83 6.72
N THR A 222 -3.32 -19.30 5.55
CA THR A 222 -3.88 -20.14 4.48
C THR A 222 -2.83 -20.78 3.59
N LEU A 223 -1.68 -20.14 3.38
CA LEU A 223 -0.65 -20.58 2.46
C LEU A 223 0.74 -20.68 3.10
N LEU A 224 1.28 -19.57 3.62
CA LEU A 224 2.69 -19.51 3.96
C LEU A 224 3.09 -20.46 5.08
N ARG A 225 2.31 -20.54 6.15
CA ARG A 225 2.55 -21.49 7.25
C ARG A 225 2.40 -22.95 6.83
N ARG A 226 1.52 -23.23 5.86
CA ARG A 226 1.33 -24.61 5.36
C ARG A 226 2.48 -25.09 4.50
N LEU A 227 3.27 -24.18 3.94
CA LEU A 227 4.47 -24.51 3.18
C LEU A 227 5.68 -24.80 4.09
N GLN A 228 5.65 -24.40 5.35
CA GLN A 228 6.72 -24.71 6.29
C GLN A 228 6.75 -26.22 6.59
N GLY A 229 7.93 -26.81 6.53
CA GLY A 229 8.13 -28.25 6.71
C GLY A 229 7.83 -29.09 5.48
N VAL A 230 7.39 -28.50 4.38
CA VAL A 230 7.12 -29.22 3.12
C VAL A 230 8.44 -29.48 2.39
N PRO A 231 8.67 -30.71 1.87
CA PRO A 231 9.81 -31.00 1.03
C PRO A 231 9.74 -30.24 -0.31
N LEU A 232 10.87 -29.69 -0.75
CA LEU A 232 11.05 -29.17 -2.11
C LEU A 232 11.30 -30.36 -3.03
N THR A 233 10.28 -30.83 -3.73
CA THR A 233 10.39 -31.83 -4.77
C THR A 233 10.36 -31.16 -6.14
N ARG A 234 11.21 -31.63 -7.07
CA ARG A 234 11.07 -31.31 -8.49
C ARG A 234 10.11 -32.33 -9.08
N GLU A 235 8.93 -31.93 -9.41
CA GLU A 235 8.14 -32.64 -10.42
C GLU A 235 8.30 -31.96 -11.76
#